data_ccbee003ceb9433264efe1c249703edc
#
_entry.id   ccbee003ceb9433264efe1c249703edc
#
_cell.length_a   1.000
_cell.length_b   1.000
_cell.length_c   1.000
_cell.angle_alpha   90.00
_cell.angle_beta   90.00
_cell.angle_gamma   90.00
#
_symmetry.space_group_name_H-M   'P 1'
#
loop_
_entity.id
_entity.type
_entity.pdbx_description
1 polymer ?
#
loop_
_entity_poly.entity_id
_entity_poly.type
_entity_poly.pdbx_seq_one_letter_code
_entity_poly.pdbx_strand_id
1 'polypeptide(L)'
;METSKIKKSRASSSDEARRYRQQGHDDALRFALAIGLTRDYKNDAKAKKDVIDESGDAHSVKSGQKKWQVFLYGRHRFENDPFFTVMNGVGQLLVECIKSFPESYEEYQKDKATAKNKLRQHMVALKDKLQDKNRVRAFIGKSMFNGSEVNYLTVLHENRFHIFWGKQVVEVMAENLKVTNSQARQVGQFPEQKVVFRFEGTNLAEVEMRNDSPGHFGEIRFNMSKPKAMKLLMDKIPQTQDYNDQVVVHGEAIKHFRGKTSV
;
A
#
# COMPACT_ATOMS: atom_id res chain seq x y z
N MET A 1 -11.25 30.48 26.24
CA MET A 1 -10.52 29.91 25.08
C MET A 1 -10.12 28.49 25.41
N GLU A 2 -10.91 27.51 24.98
CA GLU A 2 -10.59 26.09 25.19
C GLU A 2 -9.54 25.65 24.16
N THR A 3 -8.37 25.25 24.66
CA THR A 3 -7.32 24.65 23.83
C THR A 3 -7.72 23.22 23.48
N SER A 4 -8.16 23.01 22.25
CA SER A 4 -8.45 21.68 21.73
C SER A 4 -7.18 20.81 21.76
N LYS A 5 -7.13 19.85 22.68
CA LYS A 5 -6.07 18.84 22.77
C LYS A 5 -6.12 17.97 21.52
N ILE A 6 -5.15 18.14 20.60
CA ILE A 6 -4.96 17.28 19.45
C ILE A 6 -4.66 15.86 19.98
N LYS A 7 -5.60 14.93 19.80
CA LYS A 7 -5.38 13.50 20.10
C LYS A 7 -4.24 12.97 19.22
N LYS A 8 -3.06 12.73 19.80
CA LYS A 8 -2.00 11.95 19.13
C LYS A 8 -2.56 10.57 18.80
N SER A 9 -2.48 10.15 17.54
CA SER A 9 -2.85 8.79 17.16
C SER A 9 -1.92 7.81 17.89
N ARG A 10 -2.51 6.96 18.74
CA ARG A 10 -1.78 5.96 19.50
C ARG A 10 -1.32 4.85 18.55
N ALA A 11 -0.08 4.39 18.67
CA ALA A 11 0.37 3.18 17.97
C ALA A 11 -0.53 2.01 18.38
N SER A 12 -0.90 1.15 17.43
CA SER A 12 -1.70 -0.05 17.72
C SER A 12 -0.97 -0.94 18.71
N SER A 13 -1.68 -1.49 19.68
CA SER A 13 -1.13 -2.51 20.59
C SER A 13 -0.82 -3.80 19.81
N SER A 14 0.02 -4.67 20.38
CA SER A 14 0.30 -5.99 19.81
C SER A 14 -0.97 -6.82 19.59
N ASP A 15 -1.95 -6.68 20.49
CA ASP A 15 -3.22 -7.40 20.41
C ASP A 15 -4.12 -6.84 19.30
N GLU A 16 -4.15 -5.52 19.10
CA GLU A 16 -4.83 -4.91 17.96
C GLU A 16 -4.20 -5.37 16.64
N ALA A 17 -2.88 -5.43 16.56
CA ALA A 17 -2.17 -5.91 15.36
C ALA A 17 -2.47 -7.40 15.07
N ARG A 18 -2.62 -8.24 16.10
CA ARG A 18 -3.07 -9.65 15.96
C ARG A 18 -4.50 -9.73 15.45
N ARG A 19 -5.42 -8.95 16.03
CA ARG A 19 -6.83 -8.90 15.60
C ARG A 19 -6.94 -8.47 14.14
N TYR A 20 -6.23 -7.44 13.71
CA TYR A 20 -6.25 -7.02 12.31
C TYR A 20 -5.69 -8.07 11.34
N ARG A 21 -4.66 -8.82 11.76
CA ARG A 21 -4.17 -9.95 10.95
C ARG A 21 -5.18 -11.07 10.86
N GLN A 22 -5.79 -11.46 11.98
CA GLN A 22 -6.84 -12.48 11.99
C GLN A 22 -8.02 -12.06 11.12
N GLN A 23 -8.51 -10.83 11.27
CA GLN A 23 -9.57 -10.29 10.43
C GLN A 23 -9.22 -10.36 8.93
N GLY A 24 -7.96 -10.06 8.57
CA GLY A 24 -7.49 -10.18 7.19
C GLY A 24 -7.56 -11.63 6.65
N HIS A 25 -7.22 -12.62 7.48
CA HIS A 25 -7.35 -14.03 7.12
C HIS A 25 -8.81 -14.47 7.00
N ASP A 26 -9.66 -14.02 7.92
CA ASP A 26 -11.10 -14.35 7.88
C ASP A 26 -11.78 -13.75 6.65
N ASP A 27 -11.40 -12.51 6.27
CA ASP A 27 -11.92 -11.84 5.07
C ASP A 27 -11.38 -12.51 3.77
N ALA A 28 -10.14 -12.99 3.76
CA ALA A 28 -9.60 -13.76 2.64
C ALA A 28 -10.34 -15.10 2.48
N LEU A 29 -10.60 -15.81 3.57
CA LEU A 29 -11.42 -17.03 3.56
C LEU A 29 -12.86 -16.74 3.07
N ARG A 30 -13.47 -15.68 3.57
CA ARG A 30 -14.80 -15.26 3.13
C ARG A 30 -14.84 -14.97 1.63
N PHE A 31 -13.81 -14.29 1.10
CA PHE A 31 -13.69 -14.06 -0.33
C PHE A 31 -13.52 -15.37 -1.11
N ALA A 32 -12.63 -16.27 -0.66
CA ALA A 32 -12.41 -17.57 -1.29
C ALA A 32 -13.74 -18.36 -1.41
N LEU A 33 -14.51 -18.42 -0.33
CA LEU A 33 -15.84 -19.08 -0.34
C LEU A 33 -16.82 -18.37 -1.27
N ALA A 34 -16.81 -17.03 -1.33
CA ALA A 34 -17.69 -16.24 -2.20
C ALA A 34 -17.43 -16.46 -3.69
N ILE A 35 -16.23 -16.91 -4.08
CA ILE A 35 -15.89 -17.26 -5.47
C ILE A 35 -15.93 -18.79 -5.72
N GLY A 36 -16.50 -19.57 -4.78
CA GLY A 36 -16.72 -21.01 -4.94
C GLY A 36 -15.54 -21.91 -4.55
N LEU A 37 -14.49 -21.36 -3.91
CA LEU A 37 -13.39 -22.18 -3.40
C LEU A 37 -13.76 -22.84 -2.07
N THR A 38 -13.00 -23.86 -1.70
CA THR A 38 -13.12 -24.55 -0.41
C THR A 38 -12.26 -23.90 0.68
N ARG A 39 -12.41 -24.33 1.94
CA ARG A 39 -11.66 -23.77 3.08
C ARG A 39 -10.15 -23.98 3.03
N ASP A 40 -9.70 -24.97 2.27
CA ASP A 40 -8.30 -25.33 2.02
C ASP A 40 -7.71 -24.66 0.76
N TYR A 41 -8.27 -23.54 0.35
CA TYR A 41 -7.81 -22.76 -0.80
C TYR A 41 -6.32 -22.41 -0.72
N LYS A 42 -5.69 -22.30 -1.89
CA LYS A 42 -4.27 -21.98 -2.01
C LYS A 42 -4.00 -20.51 -1.74
N ASN A 43 -2.91 -20.20 -1.03
CA ASN A 43 -2.40 -18.85 -0.81
C ASN A 43 -0.88 -18.84 -0.71
N ASP A 44 -0.28 -17.65 -0.85
CA ASP A 44 1.13 -17.37 -0.54
C ASP A 44 1.24 -15.94 0.01
N ALA A 45 1.12 -15.80 1.32
CA ALA A 45 1.15 -14.50 2.00
C ALA A 45 2.47 -13.75 1.81
N LYS A 46 3.62 -14.46 1.62
CA LYS A 46 4.92 -13.82 1.36
C LYS A 46 4.96 -13.11 0.02
N ALA A 47 4.28 -13.67 -0.99
CA ALA A 47 4.14 -13.09 -2.32
C ALA A 47 2.89 -12.20 -2.47
N LYS A 48 2.17 -11.87 -1.38
CA LYS A 48 0.91 -11.10 -1.37
C LYS A 48 -0.26 -11.80 -2.11
N LYS A 49 -0.18 -13.10 -2.27
CA LYS A 49 -1.22 -13.95 -2.87
C LYS A 49 -2.13 -14.43 -1.75
N ASP A 50 -3.08 -13.57 -1.34
CA ASP A 50 -3.96 -13.85 -0.21
C ASP A 50 -4.95 -14.98 -0.54
N VAL A 51 -5.39 -15.06 -1.81
CA VAL A 51 -6.20 -16.15 -2.37
C VAL A 51 -5.69 -16.45 -3.77
N ILE A 52 -5.55 -17.73 -4.13
CA ILE A 52 -5.26 -18.19 -5.50
C ILE A 52 -6.53 -18.92 -5.97
N ASP A 53 -7.12 -18.45 -7.06
CA ASP A 53 -8.35 -19.02 -7.61
C ASP A 53 -8.09 -20.31 -8.42
N GLU A 54 -9.14 -20.92 -8.98
CA GLU A 54 -9.03 -22.17 -9.74
C GLU A 54 -8.27 -22.01 -11.07
N SER A 55 -8.22 -20.80 -11.62
CA SER A 55 -7.42 -20.48 -12.81
C SER A 55 -5.93 -20.38 -12.49
N GLY A 56 -5.57 -20.36 -11.20
CA GLY A 56 -4.22 -20.09 -10.74
C GLY A 56 -3.91 -18.59 -10.58
N ASP A 57 -4.89 -17.72 -10.80
CA ASP A 57 -4.75 -16.28 -10.65
C ASP A 57 -4.77 -15.88 -9.17
N ALA A 58 -3.88 -14.94 -8.82
CA ALA A 58 -3.69 -14.52 -7.44
C ALA A 58 -4.42 -13.20 -7.13
N HIS A 59 -5.09 -13.17 -5.98
CA HIS A 59 -5.78 -12.01 -5.43
C HIS A 59 -5.05 -11.46 -4.20
N SER A 60 -4.81 -10.15 -4.17
CA SER A 60 -4.47 -9.44 -2.94
C SER A 60 -5.74 -8.86 -2.32
N VAL A 61 -6.17 -9.45 -1.19
CA VAL A 61 -7.43 -9.08 -0.52
C VAL A 61 -7.18 -7.94 0.47
N LYS A 62 -7.97 -6.88 0.39
CA LYS A 62 -7.89 -5.70 1.24
C LYS A 62 -9.23 -5.41 1.90
N SER A 63 -9.31 -5.63 3.20
CA SER A 63 -10.53 -5.43 4.00
C SER A 63 -10.46 -4.28 5.00
N GLY A 64 -9.26 -3.80 5.34
CA GLY A 64 -9.08 -2.70 6.29
C GLY A 64 -9.93 -1.47 5.99
N GLN A 65 -10.60 -0.90 7.01
CA GLN A 65 -11.62 0.14 6.81
C GLN A 65 -11.05 1.52 6.44
N LYS A 66 -9.92 1.91 7.01
CA LYS A 66 -9.38 3.28 6.86
C LYS A 66 -8.14 3.34 5.97
N LYS A 67 -7.17 2.48 6.24
CA LYS A 67 -5.88 2.47 5.55
C LYS A 67 -5.44 1.05 5.25
N TRP A 68 -4.78 0.89 4.10
CA TRP A 68 -4.03 -0.32 3.76
C TRP A 68 -2.55 -0.06 3.99
N GLN A 69 -1.88 -0.93 4.70
CA GLN A 69 -0.44 -1.01 4.67
C GLN A 69 -0.05 -1.83 3.45
N VAL A 70 0.44 -1.17 2.40
CA VAL A 70 0.84 -1.82 1.15
C VAL A 70 2.13 -2.61 1.38
N PHE A 71 3.10 -1.99 2.06
CA PHE A 71 4.28 -2.67 2.57
C PHE A 71 4.87 -1.97 3.81
N LEU A 72 5.68 -2.73 4.54
CA LEU A 72 6.56 -2.28 5.60
C LEU A 72 7.87 -3.06 5.45
N TYR A 73 8.91 -2.40 4.94
CA TYR A 73 10.16 -3.05 4.56
C TYR A 73 11.36 -2.37 5.18
N GLY A 74 12.26 -3.19 5.72
CA GLY A 74 13.60 -2.79 6.11
C GLY A 74 14.58 -2.78 4.93
N ARG A 75 15.80 -2.31 5.20
CA ARG A 75 16.89 -2.14 4.24
C ARG A 75 17.15 -3.39 3.40
N HIS A 76 17.27 -4.56 4.05
CA HIS A 76 17.54 -5.83 3.40
C HIS A 76 16.57 -6.16 2.25
N ARG A 77 15.26 -5.81 2.40
CA ARG A 77 14.28 -6.07 1.34
C ARG A 77 14.55 -5.26 0.07
N PHE A 78 14.96 -3.99 0.21
CA PHE A 78 15.25 -3.15 -0.94
C PHE A 78 16.58 -3.47 -1.61
N GLU A 79 17.58 -3.95 -0.86
CA GLU A 79 18.90 -4.32 -1.39
C GLU A 79 18.88 -5.67 -2.13
N ASN A 80 18.05 -6.63 -1.70
CA ASN A 80 18.06 -7.99 -2.22
C ASN A 80 16.89 -8.36 -3.13
N ASP A 81 15.88 -7.51 -3.25
CA ASP A 81 14.80 -7.75 -4.21
C ASP A 81 15.22 -7.22 -5.59
N PRO A 82 15.41 -8.10 -6.59
CA PRO A 82 15.90 -7.71 -7.91
C PRO A 82 15.07 -6.62 -8.58
N PHE A 83 13.78 -6.58 -8.30
CA PHE A 83 12.89 -5.58 -8.88
C PHE A 83 13.20 -4.17 -8.37
N PHE A 84 13.48 -4.00 -7.08
CA PHE A 84 13.88 -2.71 -6.55
C PHE A 84 15.27 -2.29 -7.03
N THR A 85 16.18 -3.22 -7.27
CA THR A 85 17.53 -2.91 -7.76
C THR A 85 17.52 -2.40 -9.20
N VAL A 86 16.60 -2.89 -10.05
CA VAL A 86 16.49 -2.46 -11.47
C VAL A 86 15.52 -1.30 -11.70
N MET A 87 14.91 -0.73 -10.64
CA MET A 87 13.90 0.33 -10.74
C MET A 87 14.53 1.74 -10.90
N ASN A 88 15.57 1.86 -11.75
CA ASN A 88 16.21 3.14 -12.11
C ASN A 88 16.59 4.03 -10.92
N GLY A 89 17.14 3.41 -9.85
CA GLY A 89 17.60 4.09 -8.64
C GLY A 89 16.50 4.39 -7.61
N VAL A 90 15.26 3.99 -7.81
CA VAL A 90 14.20 4.15 -6.79
C VAL A 90 14.51 3.29 -5.56
N GLY A 91 14.89 2.02 -5.75
CA GLY A 91 15.29 1.14 -4.65
C GLY A 91 16.49 1.66 -3.89
N GLN A 92 17.52 2.17 -4.59
CA GLN A 92 18.68 2.79 -3.96
C GLN A 92 18.28 4.00 -3.08
N LEU A 93 17.39 4.87 -3.56
CA LEU A 93 16.92 6.01 -2.76
C LEU A 93 16.13 5.57 -1.52
N LEU A 94 15.37 4.48 -1.58
CA LEU A 94 14.70 3.91 -0.41
C LEU A 94 15.74 3.41 0.62
N VAL A 95 16.82 2.79 0.17
CA VAL A 95 17.96 2.40 1.04
C VAL A 95 18.60 3.63 1.67
N GLU A 96 18.88 4.68 0.89
CA GLU A 96 19.48 5.93 1.41
C GLU A 96 18.54 6.66 2.41
N CYS A 97 17.22 6.58 2.21
CA CYS A 97 16.26 7.05 3.22
C CYS A 97 16.45 6.32 4.56
N ILE A 98 16.64 5.00 4.54
CA ILE A 98 16.86 4.21 5.77
C ILE A 98 18.21 4.60 6.40
N LYS A 99 19.28 4.70 5.62
CA LYS A 99 20.62 5.08 6.07
C LYS A 99 20.71 6.52 6.61
N SER A 100 19.69 7.35 6.37
CA SER A 100 19.61 8.70 6.96
C SER A 100 19.41 8.65 8.48
N PHE A 101 18.95 7.52 9.00
CA PHE A 101 18.72 7.32 10.42
C PHE A 101 19.88 6.52 11.04
N PRO A 102 20.21 6.76 12.33
CA PRO A 102 21.19 5.96 13.04
C PRO A 102 20.70 4.52 13.25
N GLU A 103 21.61 3.64 13.65
CA GLU A 103 21.31 2.21 13.82
C GLU A 103 20.30 1.95 14.96
N SER A 104 20.26 2.80 15.99
CA SER A 104 19.34 2.63 17.12
C SER A 104 18.32 3.74 17.26
N TYR A 105 17.16 3.37 17.80
CA TYR A 105 16.11 4.33 18.12
C TYR A 105 16.53 5.32 19.20
N GLU A 106 17.36 4.89 20.15
CA GLU A 106 17.89 5.70 21.24
C GLU A 106 18.83 6.79 20.70
N GLU A 107 19.69 6.47 19.76
CA GLU A 107 20.55 7.46 19.07
C GLU A 107 19.71 8.46 18.26
N TYR A 108 18.69 7.96 17.55
CA TYR A 108 17.77 8.85 16.85
C TYR A 108 17.06 9.81 17.80
N GLN A 109 16.68 9.38 19.01
CA GLN A 109 16.03 10.25 19.99
C GLN A 109 16.93 11.40 20.45
N LYS A 110 18.27 11.20 20.47
CA LYS A 110 19.24 12.23 20.87
C LYS A 110 19.37 13.36 19.84
N ASP A 111 19.33 13.01 18.53
CA ASP A 111 19.45 13.99 17.45
C ASP A 111 18.50 13.69 16.26
N LYS A 112 17.24 13.96 16.48
CA LYS A 112 16.20 13.83 15.45
C LYS A 112 16.38 14.81 14.29
N ALA A 113 16.95 15.98 14.57
CA ALA A 113 17.05 17.06 13.58
C ALA A 113 18.01 16.67 12.46
N THR A 114 19.20 16.18 12.81
CA THR A 114 20.18 15.71 11.83
C THR A 114 19.64 14.57 10.97
N ALA A 115 19.03 13.54 11.57
CA ALA A 115 18.45 12.42 10.83
C ALA A 115 17.34 12.90 9.86
N LYS A 116 16.44 13.78 10.31
CA LYS A 116 15.37 14.31 9.48
C LYS A 116 15.85 15.22 8.36
N ASN A 117 16.90 16.01 8.59
CA ASN A 117 17.50 16.84 7.54
C ASN A 117 18.17 15.97 6.46
N LYS A 118 18.87 14.90 6.83
CA LYS A 118 19.41 13.90 5.89
C LYS A 118 18.30 13.23 5.09
N LEU A 119 17.25 12.75 5.77
CA LEU A 119 16.10 12.09 5.14
C LEU A 119 15.43 12.99 4.09
N ARG A 120 15.30 14.28 4.37
CA ARG A 120 14.69 15.26 3.48
C ARG A 120 15.27 15.21 2.07
N GLN A 121 16.59 15.19 1.93
CA GLN A 121 17.28 15.19 0.64
C GLN A 121 16.90 13.94 -0.20
N HIS A 122 16.88 12.78 0.43
CA HIS A 122 16.53 11.52 -0.24
C HIS A 122 15.04 11.42 -0.57
N MET A 123 14.15 11.92 0.29
CA MET A 123 12.71 11.96 0.01
C MET A 123 12.36 12.93 -1.12
N VAL A 124 13.10 14.06 -1.26
CA VAL A 124 12.95 14.96 -2.40
C VAL A 124 13.42 14.27 -3.68
N ALA A 125 14.62 13.67 -3.67
CA ALA A 125 15.12 12.91 -4.82
C ALA A 125 14.22 11.76 -5.23
N LEU A 126 13.64 11.05 -4.26
CA LEU A 126 12.67 9.96 -4.51
C LEU A 126 11.40 10.51 -5.17
N LYS A 127 10.84 11.62 -4.69
CA LYS A 127 9.71 12.30 -5.31
C LYS A 127 10.05 12.73 -6.74
N ASP A 128 11.24 13.30 -6.99
CA ASP A 128 11.65 13.75 -8.33
C ASP A 128 11.77 12.56 -9.30
N LYS A 129 12.32 11.44 -8.86
CA LYS A 129 12.33 10.20 -9.63
C LYS A 129 10.92 9.71 -9.97
N LEU A 130 9.98 9.81 -9.05
CA LEU A 130 8.59 9.38 -9.21
C LEU A 130 7.69 10.42 -9.93
N GLN A 131 8.26 11.51 -10.50
CA GLN A 131 7.52 12.34 -11.47
C GLN A 131 7.33 11.60 -12.81
N ASP A 132 8.20 10.67 -13.13
CA ASP A 132 8.08 9.81 -14.32
C ASP A 132 6.97 8.77 -14.13
N LYS A 133 5.99 8.79 -15.01
CA LYS A 133 4.82 7.89 -14.94
C LYS A 133 5.21 6.40 -15.06
N ASN A 134 6.23 6.06 -15.83
CA ASN A 134 6.68 4.68 -15.95
C ASN A 134 7.30 4.17 -14.64
N ARG A 135 8.01 5.06 -13.92
CA ARG A 135 8.53 4.73 -12.59
C ARG A 135 7.41 4.60 -11.55
N VAL A 136 6.37 5.43 -11.64
CA VAL A 136 5.17 5.25 -10.80
C VAL A 136 4.51 3.90 -11.10
N ARG A 137 4.33 3.52 -12.39
CA ARG A 137 3.81 2.19 -12.77
C ARG A 137 4.64 1.07 -12.15
N ALA A 138 5.96 1.12 -12.32
CA ALA A 138 6.87 0.13 -11.76
C ALA A 138 6.76 0.07 -10.24
N PHE A 139 6.77 1.22 -9.55
CA PHE A 139 6.68 1.30 -8.10
C PHE A 139 5.34 0.75 -7.57
N ILE A 140 4.21 1.17 -8.14
CA ILE A 140 2.87 0.69 -7.74
C ILE A 140 2.74 -0.81 -8.07
N GLY A 141 3.15 -1.23 -9.26
CA GLY A 141 3.12 -2.62 -9.69
C GLY A 141 3.90 -3.54 -8.75
N LYS A 142 5.13 -3.15 -8.39
CA LYS A 142 5.92 -3.92 -7.41
C LYS A 142 5.30 -3.88 -6.02
N SER A 143 4.89 -2.69 -5.58
CA SER A 143 4.41 -2.50 -4.21
C SER A 143 3.11 -3.23 -3.93
N MET A 144 2.16 -3.22 -4.86
CA MET A 144 0.82 -3.79 -4.68
C MET A 144 0.70 -5.21 -5.23
N PHE A 145 1.36 -5.49 -6.36
CA PHE A 145 1.14 -6.70 -7.15
C PHE A 145 2.39 -7.59 -7.29
N ASN A 146 3.42 -7.32 -6.49
CA ASN A 146 4.69 -8.06 -6.50
C ASN A 146 5.29 -8.24 -7.90
N GLY A 147 5.22 -7.20 -8.73
CA GLY A 147 5.77 -7.24 -10.09
C GLY A 147 4.95 -8.07 -11.09
N SER A 148 3.64 -8.12 -10.92
CA SER A 148 2.67 -8.89 -11.71
C SER A 148 2.47 -10.36 -11.29
N GLU A 149 3.02 -10.79 -10.18
CA GLU A 149 2.72 -12.11 -9.60
C GLU A 149 1.31 -12.17 -8.99
N VAL A 150 0.73 -11.01 -8.65
CA VAL A 150 -0.65 -10.88 -8.19
C VAL A 150 -1.48 -10.31 -9.34
N ASN A 151 -2.56 -10.99 -9.70
CA ASN A 151 -3.39 -10.64 -10.85
C ASN A 151 -4.45 -9.60 -10.50
N TYR A 152 -5.02 -9.69 -9.29
CA TYR A 152 -6.15 -8.86 -8.89
C TYR A 152 -5.94 -8.14 -7.54
N LEU A 153 -6.43 -6.91 -7.47
CA LEU A 153 -6.75 -6.25 -6.23
C LEU A 153 -8.22 -6.55 -5.90
N THR A 154 -8.45 -7.21 -4.77
CA THR A 154 -9.80 -7.52 -4.27
C THR A 154 -10.06 -6.72 -3.00
N VAL A 155 -11.10 -5.90 -3.00
CA VAL A 155 -11.39 -4.98 -1.89
C VAL A 155 -12.75 -5.28 -1.30
N LEU A 156 -12.80 -5.57 0.00
CA LEU A 156 -14.06 -5.61 0.73
C LEU A 156 -14.54 -4.18 0.99
N HIS A 157 -15.62 -3.76 0.30
CA HIS A 157 -16.24 -2.45 0.43
C HIS A 157 -17.76 -2.62 0.45
N GLU A 158 -18.45 -1.93 1.37
CA GLU A 158 -19.91 -2.03 1.55
C GLU A 158 -20.44 -3.47 1.58
N ASN A 159 -19.73 -4.32 2.32
CA ASN A 159 -20.02 -5.74 2.50
C ASN A 159 -19.93 -6.63 1.25
N ARG A 160 -19.40 -6.10 0.13
CA ARG A 160 -19.13 -6.84 -1.12
C ARG A 160 -17.64 -6.83 -1.46
N PHE A 161 -17.16 -7.83 -2.15
CA PHE A 161 -15.80 -7.89 -2.69
C PHE A 161 -15.77 -7.32 -4.09
N HIS A 162 -14.98 -6.28 -4.28
CA HIS A 162 -14.78 -5.61 -5.55
C HIS A 162 -13.45 -6.08 -6.16
N ILE A 163 -13.49 -6.72 -7.32
CA ILE A 163 -12.34 -7.27 -8.02
C ILE A 163 -11.91 -6.32 -9.13
N PHE A 164 -10.65 -5.89 -9.08
CA PHE A 164 -10.02 -5.04 -10.09
C PHE A 164 -8.81 -5.75 -10.68
N TRP A 165 -8.62 -5.69 -12.01
CA TRP A 165 -7.43 -6.24 -12.63
C TRP A 165 -6.19 -5.41 -12.29
N GLY A 166 -5.13 -6.06 -11.82
CA GLY A 166 -3.93 -5.40 -11.29
C GLY A 166 -3.26 -4.46 -12.27
N LYS A 167 -3.13 -4.85 -13.54
CA LYS A 167 -2.56 -3.97 -14.59
C LYS A 167 -3.38 -2.69 -14.77
N GLN A 168 -4.71 -2.80 -14.81
CA GLN A 168 -5.58 -1.64 -14.94
C GLN A 168 -5.50 -0.73 -13.71
N VAL A 169 -5.42 -1.30 -12.51
CA VAL A 169 -5.19 -0.52 -11.27
C VAL A 169 -3.89 0.26 -11.33
N VAL A 170 -2.81 -0.37 -11.79
CA VAL A 170 -1.50 0.28 -11.95
C VAL A 170 -1.57 1.46 -12.92
N GLU A 171 -2.20 1.27 -14.09
CA GLU A 171 -2.37 2.32 -15.09
C GLU A 171 -3.20 3.49 -14.53
N VAL A 172 -4.37 3.20 -13.96
CA VAL A 172 -5.25 4.21 -13.39
C VAL A 172 -4.53 5.02 -12.30
N MET A 173 -3.81 4.35 -11.41
CA MET A 173 -3.05 5.05 -10.36
C MET A 173 -1.91 5.87 -10.95
N ALA A 174 -1.14 5.34 -11.89
CA ALA A 174 -0.02 6.07 -12.48
C ALA A 174 -0.48 7.32 -13.25
N GLU A 175 -1.59 7.23 -13.98
CA GLU A 175 -2.09 8.38 -14.76
C GLU A 175 -2.72 9.46 -13.90
N ASN A 176 -3.41 9.09 -12.83
CA ASN A 176 -4.21 10.04 -12.06
C ASN A 176 -3.56 10.56 -10.78
N LEU A 177 -2.47 9.93 -10.30
CA LEU A 177 -1.79 10.38 -9.09
C LEU A 177 -0.72 11.42 -9.40
N LYS A 178 -0.75 12.52 -8.64
CA LYS A 178 0.32 13.53 -8.59
C LYS A 178 1.24 13.22 -7.43
N VAL A 179 2.55 13.14 -7.69
CA VAL A 179 3.55 12.87 -6.67
C VAL A 179 4.13 14.17 -6.12
N THR A 180 4.13 14.32 -4.80
CA THR A 180 4.64 15.50 -4.08
C THR A 180 5.39 15.08 -2.82
N ASN A 181 6.03 16.03 -2.13
CA ASN A 181 6.49 15.79 -0.76
C ASN A 181 5.48 16.32 0.28
N SER A 182 5.60 15.83 1.50
CA SER A 182 4.85 16.36 2.64
C SER A 182 5.31 17.78 2.98
N GLN A 183 4.37 18.60 3.42
CA GLN A 183 4.64 19.95 3.92
C GLN A 183 4.62 19.95 5.45
N ALA A 184 5.39 20.85 6.07
CA ALA A 184 5.24 21.17 7.49
C ALA A 184 3.90 21.87 7.70
N ARG A 185 3.12 21.40 8.67
CA ARG A 185 1.81 21.96 9.01
C ARG A 185 1.85 22.86 10.25
N GLN A 186 2.92 22.75 11.01
CA GLN A 186 3.12 23.47 12.27
C GLN A 186 4.58 23.87 12.41
N VAL A 187 4.82 24.93 13.20
CA VAL A 187 6.19 25.35 13.56
C VAL A 187 6.93 24.20 14.25
N GLY A 188 8.18 23.98 13.90
CA GLY A 188 9.02 22.88 14.40
C GLY A 188 8.84 21.53 13.72
N GLN A 189 7.92 21.41 12.75
CA GLN A 189 7.83 20.23 11.90
C GLN A 189 8.82 20.32 10.73
N PHE A 190 9.41 19.19 10.38
CA PHE A 190 10.27 19.08 9.21
C PHE A 190 9.42 18.86 7.94
N PRO A 191 9.55 19.69 6.90
CA PRO A 191 8.94 19.46 5.61
C PRO A 191 9.60 18.27 4.90
N GLU A 192 8.96 17.76 3.85
CA GLU A 192 9.53 16.82 2.89
C GLU A 192 10.04 15.50 3.51
N GLN A 193 9.36 15.07 4.59
CA GLN A 193 9.68 13.81 5.30
C GLN A 193 9.02 12.59 4.67
N LYS A 194 8.18 12.80 3.65
CA LYS A 194 7.42 11.74 2.97
C LYS A 194 7.29 12.05 1.49
N VAL A 195 7.18 10.99 0.69
CA VAL A 195 6.61 11.09 -0.65
C VAL A 195 5.11 10.82 -0.56
N VAL A 196 4.33 11.70 -1.16
CA VAL A 196 2.86 11.69 -1.08
C VAL A 196 2.27 11.59 -2.47
N PHE A 197 1.39 10.62 -2.66
CA PHE A 197 0.61 10.44 -3.88
C PHE A 197 -0.77 11.07 -3.67
N ARG A 198 -1.10 12.05 -4.51
CA ARG A 198 -2.34 12.84 -4.38
C ARG A 198 -3.29 12.56 -5.52
N PHE A 199 -4.56 12.47 -5.19
CA PHE A 199 -5.67 12.45 -6.12
C PHE A 199 -6.65 13.58 -5.78
N GLU A 200 -7.04 14.38 -6.76
CA GLU A 200 -7.94 15.56 -6.57
C GLU A 200 -7.52 16.45 -5.39
N GLY A 201 -6.22 16.77 -5.32
CA GLY A 201 -5.69 17.64 -4.26
C GLY A 201 -5.56 16.99 -2.87
N THR A 202 -6.06 15.77 -2.66
CA THR A 202 -6.00 15.07 -1.36
C THR A 202 -4.96 13.98 -1.33
N ASN A 203 -4.35 13.72 -0.16
CA ASN A 203 -3.37 12.65 0.01
C ASN A 203 -4.08 11.29 -0.05
N LEU A 204 -3.81 10.50 -1.08
CA LEU A 204 -4.31 9.13 -1.25
C LEU A 204 -3.35 8.12 -0.61
N ALA A 205 -2.05 8.25 -0.88
CA ALA A 205 -1.04 7.34 -0.35
C ALA A 205 0.23 8.09 0.06
N GLU A 206 1.05 7.46 0.92
CA GLU A 206 2.28 8.04 1.42
C GLU A 206 3.37 6.99 1.66
N VAL A 207 4.59 7.29 1.25
CA VAL A 207 5.82 6.57 1.60
C VAL A 207 6.53 7.36 2.68
N GLU A 208 6.81 6.73 3.82
CA GLU A 208 7.40 7.39 4.98
C GLU A 208 8.33 6.46 5.77
N MET A 209 9.33 7.04 6.42
CA MET A 209 10.15 6.34 7.41
C MET A 209 9.38 6.14 8.71
N ARG A 210 9.46 4.92 9.29
CA ARG A 210 8.96 4.63 10.64
C ARG A 210 10.00 5.12 11.66
N ASN A 211 9.58 6.05 12.50
CA ASN A 211 10.41 6.66 13.53
C ASN A 211 9.62 6.99 14.81
N ASP A 212 8.44 6.40 14.93
CA ASP A 212 7.49 6.66 16.01
C ASP A 212 7.62 5.68 17.19
N SER A 213 8.33 4.56 16.98
CA SER A 213 8.55 3.55 18.01
C SER A 213 9.78 2.69 17.71
N PRO A 214 10.40 2.02 18.72
CA PRO A 214 11.53 1.12 18.50
C PRO A 214 11.18 -0.08 17.61
N GLY A 215 9.96 -0.62 17.72
CA GLY A 215 9.57 -1.89 17.12
C GLY A 215 9.62 -1.97 15.59
N HIS A 216 9.59 -0.84 14.91
CA HIS A 216 9.68 -0.74 13.45
C HIS A 216 10.57 0.43 13.01
N PHE A 217 11.51 0.79 13.87
CA PHE A 217 12.47 1.85 13.60
C PHE A 217 13.34 1.48 12.39
N GLY A 218 13.57 2.45 11.52
CA GLY A 218 14.40 2.22 10.34
C GLY A 218 13.71 1.46 9.19
N GLU A 219 12.41 1.19 9.27
CA GLU A 219 11.65 0.62 8.16
C GLU A 219 10.92 1.70 7.36
N ILE A 220 10.74 1.46 6.06
CA ILE A 220 9.90 2.29 5.20
C ILE A 220 8.51 1.65 5.10
N ARG A 221 7.51 2.49 5.33
CA ARG A 221 6.11 2.14 5.21
C ARG A 221 5.50 2.82 3.99
N PHE A 222 4.76 2.05 3.19
CA PHE A 222 3.86 2.57 2.17
C PHE A 222 2.42 2.29 2.59
N ASN A 223 1.68 3.36 2.86
CA ASN A 223 0.28 3.31 3.26
C ASN A 223 -0.61 3.96 2.21
N MET A 224 -1.84 3.45 2.10
CA MET A 224 -2.86 3.97 1.20
C MET A 224 -4.19 4.15 1.94
N SER A 225 -4.90 5.24 1.70
CA SER A 225 -6.24 5.47 2.23
C SER A 225 -7.26 4.64 1.43
N LYS A 226 -7.92 3.68 2.06
CA LYS A 226 -8.95 2.86 1.41
C LYS A 226 -10.06 3.70 0.77
N PRO A 227 -10.73 4.63 1.47
CA PRO A 227 -11.82 5.39 0.88
C PRO A 227 -11.41 6.18 -0.37
N LYS A 228 -10.20 6.76 -0.36
CA LYS A 228 -9.70 7.54 -1.50
C LYS A 228 -9.24 6.66 -2.66
N ALA A 229 -8.63 5.50 -2.36
CA ALA A 229 -8.28 4.53 -3.37
C ALA A 229 -9.53 3.95 -4.04
N MET A 230 -10.55 3.59 -3.26
CA MET A 230 -11.82 3.12 -3.82
C MET A 230 -12.50 4.19 -4.68
N LYS A 231 -12.55 5.45 -4.19
CA LYS A 231 -13.09 6.57 -5.01
C LYS A 231 -12.36 6.66 -6.36
N LEU A 232 -11.02 6.71 -6.36
CA LEU A 232 -10.25 6.75 -7.60
C LEU A 232 -10.57 5.56 -8.52
N LEU A 233 -10.57 4.34 -7.98
CA LEU A 233 -10.79 3.13 -8.78
C LEU A 233 -12.20 3.10 -9.36
N MET A 234 -13.22 3.40 -8.57
CA MET A 234 -14.61 3.39 -9.04
C MET A 234 -14.91 4.53 -10.02
N ASP A 235 -14.30 5.71 -9.84
CA ASP A 235 -14.42 6.85 -10.79
C ASP A 235 -13.77 6.55 -12.14
N LYS A 236 -12.66 5.78 -12.17
CA LYS A 236 -11.86 5.53 -13.37
C LYS A 236 -12.03 4.15 -13.98
N ILE A 237 -12.64 3.23 -13.24
CA ILE A 237 -12.96 1.87 -13.69
C ILE A 237 -14.48 1.64 -13.47
N PRO A 238 -15.33 2.36 -14.22
CA PRO A 238 -16.76 2.39 -13.93
C PRO A 238 -17.53 1.15 -14.38
N GLN A 239 -16.95 0.39 -15.32
CA GLN A 239 -17.62 -0.79 -15.85
C GLN A 239 -17.65 -1.88 -14.79
N THR A 240 -18.84 -2.29 -14.37
CA THR A 240 -19.06 -3.28 -13.33
C THR A 240 -19.98 -4.39 -13.80
N GLN A 241 -19.77 -5.57 -13.26
CA GLN A 241 -20.64 -6.72 -13.42
C GLN A 241 -20.79 -7.40 -12.06
N ASP A 242 -22.03 -7.66 -11.64
CA ASP A 242 -22.28 -8.53 -10.50
C ASP A 242 -21.94 -9.97 -10.89
N TYR A 243 -20.98 -10.54 -10.16
CA TYR A 243 -20.66 -11.96 -10.29
C TYR A 243 -21.66 -12.80 -9.48
N ASN A 244 -21.95 -12.33 -8.25
CA ASN A 244 -22.99 -12.80 -7.36
C ASN A 244 -23.32 -11.71 -6.32
N ASP A 245 -24.15 -12.01 -5.34
CA ASP A 245 -24.57 -11.07 -4.29
C ASP A 245 -23.39 -10.52 -3.44
N GLN A 246 -22.28 -11.25 -3.38
CA GLN A 246 -21.10 -10.89 -2.58
C GLN A 246 -19.93 -10.35 -3.38
N VAL A 247 -19.90 -10.52 -4.70
CA VAL A 247 -18.75 -10.23 -5.54
C VAL A 247 -19.12 -9.37 -6.74
N VAL A 248 -18.38 -8.29 -6.94
CA VAL A 248 -18.50 -7.37 -8.08
C VAL A 248 -17.18 -7.35 -8.85
N VAL A 249 -17.24 -7.49 -10.16
CA VAL A 249 -16.06 -7.47 -11.06
C VAL A 249 -16.05 -6.18 -11.85
N HIS A 250 -14.91 -5.47 -11.86
CA HIS A 250 -14.79 -4.15 -12.45
C HIS A 250 -13.90 -4.12 -13.70
N GLY A 251 -14.31 -3.30 -14.68
CA GLY A 251 -13.50 -2.94 -15.84
C GLY A 251 -12.95 -4.17 -16.58
N GLU A 252 -11.66 -4.17 -16.86
CA GLU A 252 -11.02 -5.27 -17.60
C GLU A 252 -10.96 -6.59 -16.83
N ALA A 253 -11.13 -6.58 -15.50
CA ALA A 253 -11.22 -7.80 -14.72
C ALA A 253 -12.35 -8.72 -15.20
N ILE A 254 -13.43 -8.17 -15.79
CA ILE A 254 -14.54 -8.94 -16.39
C ILE A 254 -14.06 -9.91 -17.48
N LYS A 255 -12.99 -9.55 -18.20
CA LYS A 255 -12.44 -10.36 -19.30
C LYS A 255 -11.54 -11.51 -18.81
N HIS A 256 -11.00 -11.38 -17.60
CA HIS A 256 -9.93 -12.24 -17.08
C HIS A 256 -10.38 -13.11 -15.92
N PHE A 257 -11.21 -12.58 -15.03
CA PHE A 257 -11.68 -13.32 -13.86
C PHE A 257 -12.62 -14.46 -14.26
N ARG A 258 -12.28 -15.67 -13.83
CA ARG A 258 -12.99 -16.93 -14.12
C ARG A 258 -13.41 -17.61 -12.81
N GLY A 259 -14.19 -16.95 -11.99
CA GLY A 259 -14.79 -17.62 -10.83
C GLY A 259 -15.72 -18.77 -11.25
N LYS A 260 -15.98 -19.75 -10.38
CA LYS A 260 -17.02 -20.74 -10.64
C LYS A 260 -18.37 -20.04 -10.72
N THR A 261 -19.01 -20.07 -11.85
CA THR A 261 -20.46 -19.87 -11.94
C THR A 261 -21.11 -20.99 -11.15
N SER A 262 -21.76 -20.67 -10.03
CA SER A 262 -22.70 -21.61 -9.41
C SER A 262 -23.77 -21.91 -10.45
N VAL A 263 -23.75 -23.12 -10.97
CA VAL A 263 -24.86 -23.68 -11.78
C VAL A 263 -26.03 -23.91 -10.86
#